data_a24033742302798a066cae06d8f9e5c8
#
_entry.id   a24033742302798a066cae06d8f9e5c8
#
_cell.length_a   1.000
_cell.length_b   1.000
_cell.length_c   1.000
_cell.angle_alpha   90.00
_cell.angle_beta   90.00
_cell.angle_gamma   90.00
#
_symmetry.space_group_name_H-M   'P 1'
#
loop_
_entity.id
_entity.type
_entity.pdbx_description
1 polymer ?
#
loop_
_entity_poly.entity_id
_entity_poly.type
_entity_poly.pdbx_seq_one_letter_code
_entity_poly.pdbx_strand_id
1 'polypeptide(L)'
;LKYLVTLLLRCLFIAALVLAFAFPYRPEKQLNVNAAESLIGVYIDNSMSMKGQSQRTTLIEDARQSTRDLVHKLNPSNRYLLMTNSFEIQNEYPMNQEEMLDQLDRMNPDGSPVPMGEVMDRFEMLAKQHGFTSSTLFVYSDFQSNTFDLSAAKADTAMQVVVVPMTPEFKTNLYIDS
;
A
#
# COMPACT_ATOMS: atom_id res chain seq x y z
N LEU A 1 5.31 -17.01 55.68
CA LEU A 1 4.23 -16.57 54.76
C LEU A 1 4.51 -15.18 54.20
N LYS A 2 4.83 -14.15 55.01
CA LYS A 2 5.07 -12.77 54.56
C LYS A 2 6.16 -12.65 53.48
N TYR A 3 7.32 -13.30 53.67
CA TYR A 3 8.42 -13.27 52.69
C TYR A 3 8.08 -13.93 51.38
N LEU A 4 7.27 -14.98 51.38
CA LEU A 4 6.83 -15.69 50.19
C LEU A 4 5.88 -14.85 49.36
N VAL A 5 4.93 -14.14 50.02
CA VAL A 5 4.03 -13.18 49.37
C VAL A 5 4.79 -12.00 48.76
N THR A 6 5.78 -11.48 49.49
CA THR A 6 6.61 -10.38 48.94
C THR A 6 7.43 -10.80 47.73
N LEU A 7 7.98 -12.03 47.75
CA LEU A 7 8.71 -12.57 46.60
C LEU A 7 7.77 -12.72 45.38
N LEU A 8 6.60 -13.30 45.59
CA LEU A 8 5.60 -13.49 44.53
C LEU A 8 5.17 -12.16 43.91
N LEU A 9 4.93 -11.12 44.74
CA LEU A 9 4.59 -9.77 44.26
C LEU A 9 5.73 -9.16 43.40
N ARG A 10 7.00 -9.34 43.81
CA ARG A 10 8.15 -8.84 43.02
C ARG A 10 8.26 -9.58 41.67
N CYS A 11 8.10 -10.90 41.66
CA CYS A 11 8.11 -11.66 40.39
C CYS A 11 6.99 -11.24 39.46
N LEU A 12 5.77 -11.01 39.99
CA LEU A 12 4.61 -10.59 39.21
C LEU A 12 4.78 -9.17 38.66
N PHE A 13 5.39 -8.27 39.45
CA PHE A 13 5.72 -6.93 38.99
C PHE A 13 6.73 -6.94 37.84
N ILE A 14 7.81 -7.72 37.97
CA ILE A 14 8.82 -7.86 36.90
C ILE A 14 8.17 -8.48 35.63
N ALA A 15 7.35 -9.50 35.80
CA ALA A 15 6.63 -10.12 34.66
C ALA A 15 5.70 -9.13 33.97
N ALA A 16 4.95 -8.33 34.72
CA ALA A 16 4.07 -7.28 34.18
C ALA A 16 4.87 -6.20 33.46
N LEU A 17 6.04 -5.82 33.98
CA LEU A 17 6.92 -4.84 33.37
C LEU A 17 7.50 -5.36 32.06
N VAL A 18 7.95 -6.62 32.01
CA VAL A 18 8.43 -7.26 30.78
C VAL A 18 7.30 -7.32 29.74
N LEU A 19 6.07 -7.69 30.14
CA LEU A 19 4.92 -7.74 29.24
C LEU A 19 4.50 -6.33 28.74
N ALA A 20 4.66 -5.29 29.54
CA ALA A 20 4.36 -3.92 29.15
C ALA A 20 5.32 -3.41 28.05
N PHE A 21 6.58 -3.86 28.06
CA PHE A 21 7.58 -3.51 27.04
C PHE A 21 7.72 -4.58 25.94
N ALA A 22 7.15 -5.77 26.14
CA ALA A 22 7.01 -6.74 25.07
C ALA A 22 5.93 -6.22 24.12
N PHE A 23 6.35 -5.40 23.14
CA PHE A 23 5.49 -5.12 21.98
C PHE A 23 5.02 -6.47 21.45
N PRO A 24 3.71 -6.77 21.47
CA PRO A 24 3.24 -7.99 20.84
C PRO A 24 3.56 -7.86 19.36
N TYR A 25 4.64 -8.50 18.91
CA TYR A 25 4.90 -8.67 17.50
C TYR A 25 3.71 -9.45 16.94
N ARG A 26 2.78 -8.71 16.34
CA ARG A 26 1.82 -9.32 15.43
C ARG A 26 2.64 -9.65 14.19
N PRO A 27 2.91 -10.94 13.89
CA PRO A 27 3.45 -11.25 12.59
C PRO A 27 2.45 -10.61 11.61
N GLU A 28 2.92 -9.63 10.86
CA GLU A 28 2.20 -9.19 9.67
C GLU A 28 1.80 -10.48 8.97
N LYS A 29 0.50 -10.66 8.77
CA LYS A 29 -0.04 -11.77 8.00
C LYS A 29 0.83 -11.80 6.76
N GLN A 30 1.73 -12.80 6.66
CA GLN A 30 2.60 -12.90 5.48
C GLN A 30 1.64 -12.82 4.30
N LEU A 31 1.76 -11.72 3.56
CA LEU A 31 1.03 -11.56 2.32
C LEU A 31 1.36 -12.82 1.52
N ASN A 32 0.40 -13.72 1.34
CA ASN A 32 0.59 -14.95 0.54
C ASN A 32 0.74 -14.59 -0.95
N VAL A 33 1.56 -13.58 -1.21
CA VAL A 33 1.93 -13.08 -2.54
C VAL A 33 2.86 -14.06 -3.26
N ASN A 34 3.25 -15.14 -2.56
CA ASN A 34 4.12 -16.20 -3.09
C ASN A 34 3.35 -17.41 -3.61
N ALA A 35 2.02 -17.37 -3.68
CA ALA A 35 1.27 -18.38 -4.42
C ALA A 35 1.66 -18.28 -5.91
N ALA A 36 1.90 -19.42 -6.55
CA ALA A 36 2.22 -19.45 -7.97
C ALA A 36 1.16 -18.65 -8.77
N GLU A 37 1.63 -17.68 -9.58
CA GLU A 37 0.79 -16.84 -10.45
C GLU A 37 -0.28 -15.98 -9.73
N SER A 38 0.12 -15.21 -8.72
CA SER A 38 -0.74 -14.18 -8.15
C SER A 38 -0.67 -12.89 -8.96
N LEU A 39 -1.81 -12.19 -9.06
CA LEU A 39 -1.87 -10.87 -9.66
C LEU A 39 -1.53 -9.81 -8.61
N ILE A 40 -0.53 -9.00 -8.89
CA ILE A 40 -0.10 -7.87 -8.08
C ILE A 40 -0.52 -6.58 -8.77
N GLY A 41 -1.52 -5.91 -8.23
CA GLY A 41 -1.86 -4.55 -8.64
C GLY A 41 -1.00 -3.54 -7.87
N VAL A 42 -0.52 -2.53 -8.55
CA VAL A 42 0.09 -1.37 -7.96
C VAL A 42 -0.64 -0.14 -8.47
N TYR A 43 -1.31 0.55 -7.57
CA TYR A 43 -1.90 1.84 -7.86
C TYR A 43 -1.01 2.93 -7.27
N ILE A 44 -0.59 3.86 -8.12
CA ILE A 44 0.15 5.05 -7.72
C ILE A 44 -0.70 6.26 -8.06
N ASP A 45 -1.11 6.97 -7.02
CA ASP A 45 -1.76 8.27 -7.18
C ASP A 45 -0.77 9.23 -7.84
N ASN A 46 -1.07 9.65 -9.07
CA ASN A 46 -0.26 10.58 -9.84
C ASN A 46 -0.88 11.98 -9.91
N SER A 47 -1.76 12.32 -8.94
CA SER A 47 -2.34 13.64 -8.80
C SER A 47 -1.30 14.72 -8.45
N MET A 48 -1.69 15.98 -8.58
CA MET A 48 -0.82 17.13 -8.31
C MET A 48 -0.30 17.17 -6.87
N SER A 49 -1.05 16.66 -5.90
CA SER A 49 -0.62 16.59 -4.50
C SER A 49 0.60 15.71 -4.30
N MET A 50 0.74 14.64 -5.09
CA MET A 50 1.88 13.74 -5.05
C MET A 50 3.18 14.35 -5.63
N LYS A 51 3.12 15.55 -6.23
CA LYS A 51 4.30 16.37 -6.57
C LYS A 51 4.89 17.09 -5.34
N GLY A 52 4.22 17.02 -4.18
CA GLY A 52 4.73 17.54 -2.92
C GLY A 52 6.11 16.97 -2.57
N GLN A 53 6.91 17.78 -1.84
CA GLN A 53 8.26 17.36 -1.44
C GLN A 53 8.20 16.34 -0.30
N SER A 54 8.92 15.26 -0.45
CA SER A 54 9.36 14.33 0.56
C SER A 54 10.75 14.76 1.08
N GLN A 55 11.40 13.93 1.90
CA GLN A 55 12.72 14.25 2.50
C GLN A 55 13.82 14.57 1.48
N ARG A 56 13.80 13.97 0.30
CA ARG A 56 14.84 14.10 -0.72
C ARG A 56 14.33 14.33 -2.12
N THR A 57 13.10 13.88 -2.39
CA THR A 57 12.50 13.85 -3.72
C THR A 57 11.04 14.33 -3.67
N THR A 58 10.21 13.90 -4.60
CA THR A 58 8.76 14.09 -4.55
C THR A 58 8.09 12.82 -4.04
N LEU A 59 6.85 12.94 -3.49
CA LEU A 59 6.10 11.78 -3.02
C LEU A 59 5.89 10.73 -4.13
N ILE A 60 5.70 11.18 -5.36
CA ILE A 60 5.53 10.27 -6.50
C ILE A 60 6.82 9.50 -6.82
N GLU A 61 7.99 10.12 -6.65
CA GLU A 61 9.27 9.45 -6.86
C GLU A 61 9.57 8.44 -5.75
N ASP A 62 9.21 8.78 -4.51
CA ASP A 62 9.29 7.83 -3.39
C ASP A 62 8.34 6.64 -3.59
N ALA A 63 7.14 6.86 -4.13
CA ALA A 63 6.21 5.80 -4.48
C ALA A 63 6.77 4.89 -5.57
N ARG A 64 7.41 5.46 -6.61
CA ARG A 64 8.12 4.70 -7.65
C ARG A 64 9.23 3.84 -7.07
N GLN A 65 10.09 4.43 -6.23
CA GLN A 65 11.19 3.70 -5.62
C GLN A 65 10.68 2.57 -4.72
N SER A 66 9.68 2.84 -3.89
CA SER A 66 9.04 1.82 -3.04
C SER A 66 8.42 0.68 -3.86
N THR A 67 7.80 1.02 -4.99
CA THR A 67 7.24 0.02 -5.94
C THR A 67 8.35 -0.81 -6.57
N ARG A 68 9.45 -0.19 -6.99
CA ARG A 68 10.62 -0.91 -7.56
C ARG A 68 11.18 -1.90 -6.55
N ASP A 69 11.35 -1.47 -5.29
CA ASP A 69 11.85 -2.33 -4.22
C ASP A 69 10.88 -3.47 -3.89
N LEU A 70 9.57 -3.22 -3.95
CA LEU A 70 8.54 -4.24 -3.79
C LEU A 70 8.63 -5.29 -4.89
N VAL A 71 8.63 -4.86 -6.15
CA VAL A 71 8.66 -5.74 -7.34
C VAL A 71 9.91 -6.64 -7.33
N HIS A 72 11.07 -6.12 -6.92
CA HIS A 72 12.30 -6.92 -6.78
C HIS A 72 12.27 -7.95 -5.65
N LYS A 73 11.46 -7.74 -4.62
CA LYS A 73 11.31 -8.67 -3.48
C LYS A 73 10.30 -9.77 -3.72
N LEU A 74 9.39 -9.56 -4.67
CA LEU A 74 8.33 -10.52 -4.98
C LEU A 74 8.82 -11.62 -5.92
N ASN A 75 8.01 -12.70 -5.99
CA ASN A 75 8.33 -13.82 -6.88
C ASN A 75 8.29 -13.37 -8.35
N PRO A 76 9.32 -13.67 -9.17
CA PRO A 76 9.33 -13.34 -10.59
C PRO A 76 8.18 -13.97 -11.41
N SER A 77 7.55 -15.04 -10.89
CA SER A 77 6.38 -15.66 -11.53
C SER A 77 5.09 -14.88 -11.38
N ASN A 78 5.05 -13.86 -10.52
CA ASN A 78 3.88 -13.01 -10.37
C ASN A 78 3.60 -12.21 -11.64
N ARG A 79 2.34 -11.86 -11.83
CA ARG A 79 1.90 -10.93 -12.85
C ARG A 79 1.57 -9.59 -12.20
N TYR A 80 1.82 -8.52 -12.90
CA TYR A 80 1.71 -7.15 -12.40
C TYR A 80 0.71 -6.35 -13.22
N LEU A 81 -0.03 -5.46 -12.56
CA LEU A 81 -0.82 -4.40 -13.19
C LEU A 81 -0.42 -3.07 -12.56
N LEU A 82 0.04 -2.11 -13.38
CA LEU A 82 0.26 -0.74 -12.94
C LEU A 82 -1.00 0.06 -13.22
N MET A 83 -1.51 0.75 -12.21
CA MET A 83 -2.67 1.61 -12.31
C MET A 83 -2.30 3.01 -11.83
N THR A 84 -2.80 4.01 -12.51
CA THR A 84 -2.69 5.43 -12.14
C THR A 84 -4.06 6.08 -12.26
N ASN A 85 -4.18 7.34 -11.88
CA ASN A 85 -5.44 8.08 -12.02
C ASN A 85 -5.93 8.20 -13.47
N SER A 86 -5.04 8.01 -14.44
CA SER A 86 -5.39 8.13 -15.88
C SER A 86 -6.07 6.88 -16.45
N PHE A 87 -5.98 5.72 -15.76
CA PHE A 87 -6.48 4.42 -16.24
C PHE A 87 -6.10 4.13 -17.70
N GLU A 88 -4.81 4.27 -18.02
CA GLU A 88 -4.33 4.08 -19.39
C GLU A 88 -4.58 2.64 -19.86
N ILE A 89 -5.10 2.48 -21.08
CA ILE A 89 -5.44 1.17 -21.68
C ILE A 89 -4.24 0.22 -21.74
N GLN A 90 -3.03 0.76 -21.87
CA GLN A 90 -1.81 -0.03 -21.91
C GLN A 90 -1.57 -0.82 -20.62
N ASN A 91 -2.14 -0.36 -19.51
CA ASN A 91 -1.99 -0.93 -18.17
C ASN A 91 -3.11 -1.92 -17.80
N GLU A 92 -3.98 -2.29 -18.74
CA GLU A 92 -5.08 -3.25 -18.51
C GLU A 92 -4.65 -4.71 -18.65
N TYR A 93 -3.46 -4.97 -19.13
CA TYR A 93 -2.95 -6.32 -19.33
C TYR A 93 -1.90 -6.68 -18.28
N PRO A 94 -2.01 -7.90 -17.69
CA PRO A 94 -1.01 -8.38 -16.75
C PRO A 94 0.36 -8.51 -17.41
N MET A 95 1.34 -7.87 -16.85
CA MET A 95 2.72 -7.80 -17.35
C MET A 95 3.68 -8.59 -16.45
N ASN A 96 4.85 -8.92 -16.97
CA ASN A 96 5.93 -9.51 -16.19
C ASN A 96 6.68 -8.44 -15.37
N GLN A 97 7.66 -8.87 -14.58
CA GLN A 97 8.44 -7.98 -13.71
C GLN A 97 9.21 -6.89 -14.48
N GLU A 98 9.82 -7.24 -15.60
CA GLU A 98 10.62 -6.31 -16.42
C GLU A 98 9.73 -5.25 -17.09
N GLU A 99 8.62 -5.69 -17.67
CA GLU A 99 7.61 -4.80 -18.27
C GLU A 99 7.02 -3.84 -17.23
N MET A 100 6.76 -4.33 -15.99
CA MET A 100 6.26 -3.49 -14.90
C MET A 100 7.25 -2.38 -14.54
N LEU A 101 8.54 -2.69 -14.46
CA LEU A 101 9.57 -1.69 -14.15
C LEU A 101 9.72 -0.66 -15.26
N ASP A 102 9.66 -1.07 -16.53
CA ASP A 102 9.69 -0.17 -17.68
C ASP A 102 8.48 0.76 -17.73
N GLN A 103 7.27 0.23 -17.47
CA GLN A 103 6.05 1.06 -17.38
C GLN A 103 6.10 2.04 -16.21
N LEU A 104 6.63 1.62 -15.07
CA LEU A 104 6.79 2.48 -13.89
C LEU A 104 7.68 3.70 -14.20
N ASP A 105 8.73 3.52 -15.00
CA ASP A 105 9.64 4.60 -15.39
C ASP A 105 8.99 5.59 -16.37
N ARG A 106 8.03 5.14 -17.17
CA ARG A 106 7.29 5.95 -18.16
C ARG A 106 6.05 6.63 -17.60
N MET A 107 5.67 6.36 -16.36
CA MET A 107 4.46 6.92 -15.75
C MET A 107 4.48 8.46 -15.71
N ASN A 108 3.42 9.10 -16.21
CA ASN A 108 3.25 10.55 -16.17
C ASN A 108 2.69 11.03 -14.82
N PRO A 109 3.23 12.12 -14.25
CA PRO A 109 2.77 12.67 -12.96
C PRO A 109 1.66 13.72 -13.11
N ASP A 110 0.67 13.52 -13.97
CA ASP A 110 -0.38 14.52 -14.33
C ASP A 110 -1.81 13.95 -14.30
N GLY A 111 -2.11 13.08 -13.33
CA GLY A 111 -3.45 12.52 -13.17
C GLY A 111 -4.41 13.42 -12.38
N SER A 112 -5.71 13.42 -12.75
CA SER A 112 -6.76 13.95 -11.88
C SER A 112 -7.09 12.97 -10.78
N PRO A 113 -7.42 13.41 -9.55
CA PRO A 113 -7.78 12.51 -8.45
C PRO A 113 -8.95 11.58 -8.82
N VAL A 114 -8.85 10.32 -8.48
CA VAL A 114 -9.88 9.29 -8.70
C VAL A 114 -10.33 8.72 -7.35
N PRO A 115 -11.64 8.48 -7.15
CA PRO A 115 -12.15 7.84 -5.95
C PRO A 115 -11.56 6.43 -5.77
N MET A 116 -11.14 6.08 -4.56
CA MET A 116 -10.50 4.79 -4.28
C MET A 116 -11.42 3.60 -4.60
N GLY A 117 -12.73 3.74 -4.41
CA GLY A 117 -13.70 2.71 -4.81
C GLY A 117 -13.59 2.35 -6.30
N GLU A 118 -13.44 3.34 -7.17
CA GLU A 118 -13.30 3.12 -8.62
C GLU A 118 -12.00 2.37 -8.95
N VAL A 119 -10.90 2.69 -8.26
CA VAL A 119 -9.62 1.99 -8.41
C VAL A 119 -9.76 0.53 -8.02
N MET A 120 -10.42 0.24 -6.89
CA MET A 120 -10.63 -1.12 -6.40
C MET A 120 -11.54 -1.93 -7.32
N ASP A 121 -12.66 -1.35 -7.75
CA ASP A 121 -13.60 -1.99 -8.68
C ASP A 121 -12.91 -2.31 -10.01
N ARG A 122 -12.10 -1.38 -10.52
CA ARG A 122 -11.34 -1.59 -11.75
C ARG A 122 -10.34 -2.72 -11.63
N PHE A 123 -9.57 -2.75 -10.55
CA PHE A 123 -8.59 -3.81 -10.30
C PHE A 123 -9.26 -5.18 -10.16
N GLU A 124 -10.36 -5.25 -9.40
CA GLU A 124 -11.13 -6.49 -9.23
C GLU A 124 -11.69 -7.00 -10.57
N MET A 125 -12.23 -6.09 -11.38
CA MET A 125 -12.72 -6.41 -12.72
C MET A 125 -11.61 -7.01 -13.59
N LEU A 126 -10.42 -6.37 -13.63
CA LEU A 126 -9.28 -6.84 -14.42
C LEU A 126 -8.76 -8.18 -13.89
N ALA A 127 -8.67 -8.38 -12.58
CA ALA A 127 -8.28 -9.64 -11.99
C ALA A 127 -9.21 -10.79 -12.42
N LYS A 128 -10.51 -10.58 -12.37
CA LYS A 128 -11.53 -11.54 -12.81
C LYS A 128 -11.46 -11.79 -14.33
N GLN A 129 -11.31 -10.74 -15.12
CA GLN A 129 -11.21 -10.83 -16.59
C GLN A 129 -10.01 -11.69 -17.02
N HIS A 130 -8.88 -11.59 -16.32
CA HIS A 130 -7.67 -12.35 -16.61
C HIS A 130 -7.59 -13.70 -15.86
N GLY A 131 -8.64 -14.08 -15.11
CA GLY A 131 -8.78 -15.39 -14.49
C GLY A 131 -7.95 -15.59 -13.22
N PHE A 132 -7.51 -14.51 -12.55
CA PHE A 132 -6.78 -14.61 -11.29
C PHE A 132 -7.74 -14.83 -10.13
N THR A 133 -7.46 -15.86 -9.33
CA THR A 133 -8.24 -16.21 -8.13
C THR A 133 -7.64 -15.59 -6.85
N SER A 134 -6.38 -15.16 -6.91
CA SER A 134 -5.69 -14.47 -5.82
C SER A 134 -5.08 -13.18 -6.36
N SER A 135 -5.42 -12.06 -5.73
CA SER A 135 -4.93 -10.75 -6.13
C SER A 135 -4.61 -9.87 -4.93
N THR A 136 -3.57 -9.05 -5.06
CA THR A 136 -3.17 -8.09 -4.05
C THR A 136 -2.98 -6.73 -4.70
N LEU A 137 -3.66 -5.70 -4.18
CA LEU A 137 -3.55 -4.32 -4.64
C LEU A 137 -2.73 -3.50 -3.62
N PHE A 138 -1.60 -2.98 -4.06
CA PHE A 138 -0.81 -1.99 -3.31
C PHE A 138 -1.22 -0.59 -3.74
N VAL A 139 -1.56 0.26 -2.77
CA VAL A 139 -2.07 1.62 -3.00
C VAL A 139 -1.10 2.63 -2.42
N TYR A 140 -0.47 3.43 -3.28
CA TYR A 140 0.43 4.51 -2.92
C TYR A 140 -0.27 5.85 -3.15
N SER A 141 -0.61 6.57 -2.08
CA SER A 141 -1.28 7.87 -2.13
C SER A 141 -0.98 8.68 -0.88
N ASP A 142 -1.17 9.99 -0.93
CA ASP A 142 -1.15 10.88 0.22
C ASP A 142 -2.47 10.89 1.00
N PHE A 143 -3.46 10.12 0.56
CA PHE A 143 -4.76 9.91 1.20
C PHE A 143 -5.46 11.20 1.62
N GLN A 144 -5.48 12.20 0.76
CA GLN A 144 -6.29 13.39 1.00
C GLN A 144 -7.77 13.00 1.13
N SER A 145 -8.45 13.59 2.12
CA SER A 145 -9.80 13.21 2.56
C SER A 145 -10.87 13.18 1.46
N ASN A 146 -10.64 13.84 0.35
CA ASN A 146 -11.59 13.93 -0.76
C ASN A 146 -11.62 12.70 -1.70
N THR A 147 -10.61 11.84 -1.61
CA THR A 147 -10.45 10.69 -2.53
C THR A 147 -10.56 9.34 -1.85
N PHE A 148 -10.45 9.31 -0.51
CA PHE A 148 -10.39 8.08 0.26
C PHE A 148 -11.72 7.77 0.96
N ASP A 149 -12.74 7.42 0.16
CA ASP A 149 -13.99 6.87 0.70
C ASP A 149 -14.04 5.34 0.48
N LEU A 150 -13.81 4.60 1.56
CA LEU A 150 -13.91 3.14 1.58
C LEU A 150 -15.34 2.65 1.86
N SER A 151 -16.30 3.54 2.09
CA SER A 151 -17.67 3.16 2.47
C SER A 151 -18.40 2.38 1.38
N ALA A 152 -17.98 2.54 0.12
CA ALA A 152 -18.51 1.82 -1.04
C ALA A 152 -17.77 0.53 -1.37
N ALA A 153 -16.57 0.30 -0.80
CA ALA A 153 -15.75 -0.86 -1.12
C ALA A 153 -16.35 -2.12 -0.49
N LYS A 154 -17.02 -2.94 -1.29
CA LYS A 154 -17.39 -4.30 -0.90
C LYS A 154 -16.12 -5.13 -0.93
N ALA A 155 -15.56 -5.47 0.22
CA ALA A 155 -14.42 -6.37 0.31
C ALA A 155 -14.83 -7.75 -0.23
N ASP A 156 -14.45 -8.08 -1.45
CA ASP A 156 -14.41 -9.47 -1.89
C ASP A 156 -13.24 -10.15 -1.15
N THR A 157 -13.51 -11.33 -0.59
CA THR A 157 -12.52 -12.09 0.21
C THR A 157 -11.31 -12.57 -0.62
N ALA A 158 -11.39 -12.48 -1.95
CA ALA A 158 -10.33 -12.90 -2.88
C ALA A 158 -9.28 -11.82 -3.15
N MET A 159 -9.59 -10.54 -2.87
CA MET A 159 -8.69 -9.41 -3.07
C MET A 159 -8.12 -8.92 -1.74
N GLN A 160 -6.80 -8.76 -1.67
CA GLN A 160 -6.12 -8.14 -0.55
C GLN A 160 -5.69 -6.72 -0.92
N VAL A 161 -5.94 -5.74 -0.05
CA VAL A 161 -5.52 -4.35 -0.27
C VAL A 161 -4.47 -3.96 0.77
N VAL A 162 -3.35 -3.44 0.30
CA VAL A 162 -2.25 -2.95 1.12
C VAL A 162 -2.09 -1.45 0.88
N VAL A 163 -2.31 -0.67 1.90
CA VAL A 163 -2.24 0.79 1.84
C VAL A 163 -0.85 1.25 2.27
N VAL A 164 -0.19 2.03 1.42
CA VAL A 164 1.14 2.61 1.66
C VAL A 164 1.02 4.13 1.65
N PRO A 165 0.91 4.77 2.82
CA PRO A 165 0.72 6.21 2.90
C PRO A 165 2.00 6.97 2.51
N MET A 166 1.88 7.91 1.57
CA MET A 166 2.92 8.85 1.18
C MET A 166 2.70 10.17 1.95
N THR A 167 3.58 10.49 2.90
CA THR A 167 3.43 11.68 3.75
C THR A 167 4.44 12.75 3.38
N PRO A 168 4.01 13.99 3.06
CA PRO A 168 4.92 15.10 2.83
C PRO A 168 5.62 15.50 4.14
N GLU A 169 6.90 15.87 4.04
CA GLU A 169 7.69 16.30 5.20
C GLU A 169 7.21 17.65 5.78
N PHE A 170 6.70 18.52 4.91
CA PHE A 170 6.22 19.85 5.30
C PHE A 170 4.75 20.04 4.90
N LYS A 171 3.88 20.16 5.90
CA LYS A 171 2.49 20.64 5.72
C LYS A 171 2.45 22.17 5.77
N THR A 172 3.02 22.84 4.79
CA THR A 172 2.80 24.28 4.64
C THR A 172 1.52 24.52 3.86
N ASN A 173 0.40 24.57 4.57
CA ASN A 173 -0.83 25.11 3.99
C ASN A 173 -0.71 26.64 3.94
N LEU A 174 -0.47 27.20 2.76
CA LEU A 174 -0.66 28.62 2.51
C LEU A 174 -2.16 28.90 2.45
N TYR A 175 -2.75 29.37 3.54
CA TYR A 175 -4.08 29.98 3.50
C TYR A 175 -3.91 31.40 2.96
N ILE A 176 -4.57 31.70 1.86
CA ILE A 176 -4.80 33.07 1.44
C ILE A 176 -6.06 33.49 2.18
N ASP A 177 -5.88 34.25 3.27
CA ASP A 177 -6.96 34.90 3.98
C ASP A 177 -7.37 36.14 3.16
N SER A 178 -8.64 36.15 2.68
CA SER A 178 -9.21 37.23 1.86
C SER A 178 -10.17 38.08 2.68
#